data_530445e7878360d74b784a1d0accbed8
#
_entry.id   530445e7878360d74b784a1d0accbed8
#
_cell.length_a   1.000
_cell.length_b   1.000
_cell.length_c   1.000
_cell.angle_alpha   90.00
_cell.angle_beta   90.00
_cell.angle_gamma   90.00
#
_symmetry.space_group_name_H-M   'P 1'
#
loop_
_entity.id
_entity.type
_entity.pdbx_description
1 polymer ?
#
loop_
_entity_poly.entity_id
_entity_poly.type
_entity_poly.pdbx_seq_one_letter_code
_entity_poly.pdbx_strand_id
1 'polypeptide(L)'
;MEYKASGKIAVNDFVREYTIPQAVEFIDKYSPDILWYDADWSEKAAKLGSYEIAAYFYNVSEKPVAINDRYGLGEPEEIAGKFTKERPRQWLRTVRGDFYTDEYGDTSECINAENYHPWEACRGISQSYGNNWQDDENSVLSTKEFVALFADIVAHGGNLLLLVNLDGQGSIPEIQMQRLKEIGKWLSLNGEAIFATRPQAPYTKEGVSYTRSKDGSCAYAIISEPKSEIFLQLMPPKGAILMLLESKSRVKWDYAKNIKGEPGIKVGLPKEAAESKLPVALSVKMK
;
A
#
# COMPACT_ATOMS: atom_id res chain seq x y z
N MET A 1 -4.97 29.77 11.94
CA MET A 1 -5.81 30.14 10.79
C MET A 1 -7.24 29.97 11.26
N GLU A 2 -8.02 31.06 11.39
CA GLU A 2 -9.45 30.94 11.71
C GLU A 2 -10.19 30.54 10.44
N TYR A 3 -10.70 29.32 10.41
CA TYR A 3 -11.65 28.93 9.35
C TYR A 3 -13.00 29.60 9.61
N LYS A 4 -13.34 30.58 8.82
CA LYS A 4 -14.70 31.10 8.80
C LYS A 4 -15.61 30.04 8.19
N ALA A 5 -16.52 29.50 8.98
CA ALA A 5 -17.53 28.58 8.49
C ALA A 5 -18.32 29.26 7.36
N SER A 6 -18.35 28.65 6.18
CA SER A 6 -19.13 29.15 5.02
C SER A 6 -20.59 28.73 5.06
N GLY A 7 -21.02 27.96 6.06
CA GLY A 7 -22.35 27.42 6.22
C GLY A 7 -23.35 28.48 6.72
N LYS A 8 -24.62 28.32 6.32
CA LYS A 8 -25.74 29.18 6.75
C LYS A 8 -26.30 28.79 8.11
N ILE A 9 -25.95 27.64 8.65
CA ILE A 9 -26.41 27.13 9.95
C ILE A 9 -25.31 27.33 10.96
N ALA A 10 -25.57 28.18 11.97
CA ALA A 10 -24.64 28.33 13.09
C ALA A 10 -24.74 27.09 13.99
N VAL A 11 -23.61 26.49 14.28
CA VAL A 11 -23.48 25.44 15.30
C VAL A 11 -22.63 25.99 16.45
N ASN A 12 -23.04 25.69 17.70
CA ASN A 12 -22.32 26.15 18.89
C ASN A 12 -21.17 25.21 19.23
N ASP A 13 -21.37 23.91 19.01
CA ASP A 13 -20.39 22.85 19.17
C ASP A 13 -20.35 22.00 17.90
N PHE A 14 -19.40 22.31 17.02
CA PHE A 14 -19.28 21.61 15.73
C PHE A 14 -19.06 20.10 15.88
N VAL A 15 -18.33 19.68 16.90
CA VAL A 15 -18.06 18.26 17.14
C VAL A 15 -19.33 17.54 17.57
N ARG A 16 -20.06 18.09 18.55
CA ARG A 16 -21.27 17.46 19.12
C ARG A 16 -22.48 17.58 18.21
N GLU A 17 -22.63 18.71 17.52
CA GLU A 17 -23.82 19.01 16.72
C GLU A 17 -23.70 18.58 15.26
N TYR A 18 -22.47 18.33 14.76
CA TYR A 18 -22.24 17.98 13.37
C TYR A 18 -21.35 16.73 13.20
N THR A 19 -20.10 16.75 13.68
CA THR A 19 -19.13 15.68 13.36
C THR A 19 -19.57 14.32 13.87
N ILE A 20 -19.93 14.22 15.15
CA ILE A 20 -20.36 12.94 15.75
C ILE A 20 -21.65 12.43 15.13
N PRO A 21 -22.74 13.24 15.01
CA PRO A 21 -23.96 12.77 14.36
C PRO A 21 -23.75 12.30 12.92
N GLN A 22 -22.95 13.03 12.14
CA GLN A 22 -22.65 12.65 10.76
C GLN A 22 -21.87 11.32 10.67
N ALA A 23 -20.89 11.13 11.56
CA ALA A 23 -20.12 9.89 11.61
C ALA A 23 -21.00 8.69 12.02
N VAL A 24 -21.88 8.88 13.01
CA VAL A 24 -22.87 7.87 13.44
C VAL A 24 -23.81 7.51 12.28
N GLU A 25 -24.40 8.51 11.63
CA GLU A 25 -25.27 8.28 10.45
C GLU A 25 -24.53 7.50 9.35
N PHE A 26 -23.27 7.86 9.08
CA PHE A 26 -22.46 7.17 8.08
C PHE A 26 -22.20 5.70 8.46
N ILE A 27 -21.85 5.45 9.70
CA ILE A 27 -21.59 4.09 10.22
C ILE A 27 -22.86 3.24 10.13
N ASP A 28 -23.98 3.74 10.59
CA ASP A 28 -25.27 3.03 10.62
C ASP A 28 -25.78 2.72 9.21
N LYS A 29 -25.65 3.70 8.31
CA LYS A 29 -26.21 3.62 6.96
C LYS A 29 -25.41 2.73 6.02
N TYR A 30 -24.08 2.74 6.16
CA TYR A 30 -23.20 2.09 5.20
C TYR A 30 -22.42 0.89 5.77
N SER A 31 -22.39 0.71 7.08
CA SER A 31 -21.66 -0.38 7.75
C SER A 31 -20.25 -0.60 7.17
N PRO A 32 -19.40 0.44 7.17
CA PRO A 32 -18.07 0.35 6.54
C PRO A 32 -17.19 -0.71 7.21
N ASP A 33 -16.21 -1.25 6.49
CA ASP A 33 -15.18 -2.13 7.06
C ASP A 33 -14.03 -1.33 7.69
N ILE A 34 -13.78 -0.14 7.14
CA ILE A 34 -12.70 0.75 7.57
C ILE A 34 -13.27 2.16 7.77
N LEU A 35 -12.94 2.76 8.91
CA LEU A 35 -13.17 4.17 9.16
C LEU A 35 -11.84 4.91 9.03
N TRP A 36 -11.69 5.69 7.95
CA TRP A 36 -10.49 6.41 7.61
C TRP A 36 -10.61 7.87 8.05
N TYR A 37 -9.87 8.25 9.09
CA TYR A 37 -9.76 9.62 9.56
C TYR A 37 -8.65 10.38 8.85
N ASP A 38 -8.78 11.71 8.80
CA ASP A 38 -7.76 12.60 8.27
C ASP A 38 -7.69 13.90 9.06
N ALA A 39 -7.29 13.82 10.31
CA ALA A 39 -7.29 14.94 11.26
C ALA A 39 -6.12 14.93 12.26
N ASP A 40 -5.06 14.16 12.00
CA ASP A 40 -3.98 13.94 12.96
C ASP A 40 -3.07 15.16 13.20
N TRP A 41 -3.25 16.23 12.43
CA TRP A 41 -2.50 17.49 12.57
C TRP A 41 -3.32 18.66 13.12
N SER A 42 -4.63 18.52 13.27
CA SER A 42 -5.51 19.66 13.54
C SER A 42 -5.70 19.91 15.03
N GLU A 43 -6.11 18.92 15.80
CA GLU A 43 -6.43 19.03 17.22
C GLU A 43 -6.33 17.65 17.89
N LYS A 44 -6.40 17.62 19.22
CA LYS A 44 -6.39 16.37 19.98
C LYS A 44 -7.61 15.51 19.69
N ALA A 45 -7.41 14.19 19.62
CA ALA A 45 -8.46 13.21 19.35
C ALA A 45 -9.68 13.34 20.29
N ALA A 46 -9.45 13.63 21.57
CA ALA A 46 -10.53 13.88 22.54
C ALA A 46 -11.38 15.09 22.18
N LYS A 47 -10.76 16.17 21.69
CA LYS A 47 -11.50 17.38 21.29
C LYS A 47 -12.24 17.20 19.96
N LEU A 48 -11.75 16.34 19.08
CA LEU A 48 -12.41 16.02 17.81
C LEU A 48 -13.56 15.02 17.97
N GLY A 49 -13.80 14.49 19.17
CA GLY A 49 -14.80 13.45 19.41
C GLY A 49 -14.40 12.08 18.82
N SER A 50 -13.16 11.92 18.40
CA SER A 50 -12.70 10.74 17.67
C SER A 50 -12.80 9.47 18.51
N TYR A 51 -12.51 9.53 19.81
CA TYR A 51 -12.66 8.37 20.70
C TYR A 51 -14.11 7.91 20.86
N GLU A 52 -15.06 8.84 20.87
CA GLU A 52 -16.47 8.54 20.96
C GLU A 52 -16.99 7.89 19.69
N ILE A 53 -16.57 8.42 18.52
CA ILE A 53 -16.90 7.84 17.22
C ILE A 53 -16.27 6.45 17.08
N ALA A 54 -15.00 6.28 17.48
CA ALA A 54 -14.31 4.99 17.45
C ALA A 54 -15.01 3.95 18.34
N ALA A 55 -15.36 4.34 19.59
CA ALA A 55 -16.09 3.47 20.50
C ALA A 55 -17.45 3.06 19.92
N TYR A 56 -18.19 4.00 19.34
CA TYR A 56 -19.44 3.70 18.65
C TYR A 56 -19.23 2.70 17.53
N PHE A 57 -18.29 2.97 16.62
CA PHE A 57 -18.00 2.12 15.47
C PHE A 57 -17.66 0.67 15.83
N TYR A 58 -16.77 0.47 16.81
CA TYR A 58 -16.44 -0.89 17.28
C TYR A 58 -17.61 -1.60 17.95
N ASN A 59 -18.45 -0.87 18.70
CA ASN A 59 -19.53 -1.47 19.45
C ASN A 59 -20.74 -1.89 18.59
N VAL A 60 -21.03 -1.15 17.51
CA VAL A 60 -22.18 -1.46 16.65
C VAL A 60 -21.83 -2.37 15.47
N SER A 61 -20.56 -2.57 15.19
CA SER A 61 -20.12 -3.39 14.07
C SER A 61 -20.25 -4.88 14.40
N GLU A 62 -20.99 -5.63 13.58
CA GLU A 62 -21.17 -7.08 13.72
C GLU A 62 -20.00 -7.90 13.13
N LYS A 63 -19.08 -7.25 12.44
CA LYS A 63 -17.91 -7.83 11.78
C LYS A 63 -16.62 -7.17 12.27
N PRO A 64 -15.44 -7.79 12.08
CA PRO A 64 -14.18 -7.10 12.31
C PRO A 64 -14.05 -5.84 11.45
N VAL A 65 -13.74 -4.73 12.10
CA VAL A 65 -13.57 -3.41 11.47
C VAL A 65 -12.24 -2.81 11.88
N ALA A 66 -11.78 -1.79 11.17
CA ALA A 66 -10.50 -1.15 11.45
C ALA A 66 -10.58 0.38 11.35
N ILE A 67 -9.75 1.06 12.12
CA ILE A 67 -9.56 2.51 12.11
C ILE A 67 -8.08 2.80 11.84
N ASN A 68 -7.79 3.77 10.95
CA ASN A 68 -6.42 4.24 10.71
C ASN A 68 -5.87 5.05 11.90
N ASP A 69 -4.60 5.45 11.81
CA ASP A 69 -3.88 6.19 12.86
C ASP A 69 -4.12 7.71 12.88
N ARG A 70 -4.93 8.26 11.94
CA ARG A 70 -5.10 9.71 11.72
C ARG A 70 -6.30 10.33 12.45
N TYR A 71 -6.69 9.82 13.58
CA TYR A 71 -7.89 10.25 14.29
C TYR A 71 -7.68 11.43 15.25
N GLY A 72 -6.62 12.23 15.08
CA GLY A 72 -6.27 13.42 15.85
C GLY A 72 -4.92 13.31 16.52
N LEU A 73 -4.41 14.41 17.05
CA LEU A 73 -3.17 14.43 17.83
C LEU A 73 -3.30 13.54 19.06
N GLY A 74 -2.24 12.79 19.38
CA GLY A 74 -2.15 12.01 20.61
C GLY A 74 -2.11 12.91 21.85
N GLU A 75 -2.47 12.34 23.00
CA GLU A 75 -2.27 13.04 24.27
C GLU A 75 -0.77 13.18 24.57
N PRO A 76 -0.34 14.25 25.26
CA PRO A 76 1.07 14.48 25.58
C PRO A 76 1.73 13.30 26.30
N GLU A 77 0.97 12.56 27.12
CA GLU A 77 1.43 11.39 27.85
C GLU A 77 1.69 10.18 26.93
N GLU A 78 0.91 10.04 25.85
CA GLU A 78 1.13 9.01 24.82
C GLU A 78 2.38 9.30 24.00
N ILE A 79 2.74 10.58 23.88
CA ILE A 79 3.84 11.09 23.06
C ILE A 79 5.08 11.34 23.91
N ALA A 80 4.94 11.67 25.21
CA ALA A 80 6.03 12.01 26.10
C ALA A 80 7.09 10.90 26.17
N GLY A 81 8.32 11.26 25.85
CA GLY A 81 9.49 10.37 25.88
C GLY A 81 9.59 9.42 24.66
N LYS A 82 8.67 9.49 23.68
CA LYS A 82 8.72 8.65 22.49
C LYS A 82 9.44 9.32 21.31
N PHE A 83 9.59 10.64 21.33
CA PHE A 83 10.37 11.39 20.33
C PHE A 83 11.83 11.50 20.76
N THR A 84 12.69 10.69 20.17
CA THR A 84 14.15 10.94 20.17
C THR A 84 14.60 10.98 18.71
N LYS A 85 15.80 11.53 18.44
CA LYS A 85 16.43 11.46 17.12
C LYS A 85 16.59 10.02 16.59
N GLU A 86 16.54 9.04 17.50
CA GLU A 86 16.71 7.61 17.25
C GLU A 86 15.37 6.87 17.03
N ARG A 87 14.23 7.56 17.23
CA ARG A 87 12.88 7.00 17.01
C ARG A 87 12.12 7.94 16.08
N PRO A 88 12.16 7.71 14.78
CA PRO A 88 11.49 8.52 13.79
C PRO A 88 9.95 8.50 13.98
N ARG A 89 9.28 9.51 13.42
CA ARG A 89 7.83 9.74 13.51
C ARG A 89 6.98 8.51 13.17
N GLN A 90 7.48 7.64 12.30
CA GLN A 90 6.88 6.36 11.94
C GLN A 90 6.68 5.41 13.12
N TRP A 91 7.56 5.46 14.12
CA TRP A 91 7.44 4.62 15.33
C TRP A 91 6.24 4.97 16.19
N LEU A 92 5.77 6.21 16.15
CA LEU A 92 4.58 6.65 16.88
C LEU A 92 3.29 6.22 16.18
N ARG A 93 3.31 6.13 14.86
CA ARG A 93 2.20 5.64 14.07
C ARG A 93 1.87 4.18 14.38
N THR A 94 2.86 3.36 14.75
CA THR A 94 2.68 1.93 15.05
C THR A 94 1.96 1.63 16.37
N VAL A 95 1.64 2.62 17.19
CA VAL A 95 0.94 2.46 18.49
C VAL A 95 -0.47 3.03 18.49
N ARG A 96 -0.94 3.56 17.36
CA ARG A 96 -2.26 4.20 17.23
C ARG A 96 -3.03 3.56 16.08
N GLY A 97 -4.35 3.38 16.28
CA GLY A 97 -5.19 2.75 15.28
C GLY A 97 -4.89 1.26 15.08
N ASP A 98 -5.63 0.65 14.18
CA ASP A 98 -5.45 -0.76 13.78
C ASP A 98 -4.42 -0.90 12.67
N PHE A 99 -4.18 0.16 11.93
CA PHE A 99 -3.12 0.28 10.92
C PHE A 99 -2.63 1.72 10.84
N TYR A 100 -1.37 1.88 10.47
CA TYR A 100 -0.83 3.21 10.20
C TYR A 100 -0.83 3.53 8.71
N THR A 101 -0.86 4.83 8.41
CA THR A 101 -0.86 5.33 7.04
C THR A 101 0.44 6.06 6.75
N ASP A 102 0.99 5.84 5.55
CA ASP A 102 2.19 6.53 5.08
C ASP A 102 1.93 7.20 3.72
N GLU A 103 2.18 8.50 3.65
CA GLU A 103 2.00 9.29 2.44
C GLU A 103 3.31 9.44 1.70
N TYR A 104 3.42 8.87 0.51
CA TYR A 104 4.62 8.98 -0.34
C TYR A 104 5.93 8.58 0.36
N GLY A 105 5.85 7.76 1.42
CA GLY A 105 6.99 7.40 2.25
C GLY A 105 7.89 6.31 1.64
N ASP A 106 8.99 6.05 2.34
CA ASP A 106 9.91 4.97 1.99
C ASP A 106 9.42 3.64 2.57
N THR A 107 9.02 2.73 1.71
CA THR A 107 8.50 1.41 2.07
C THR A 107 9.52 0.56 2.85
N SER A 108 10.82 0.81 2.68
CA SER A 108 11.88 0.05 3.35
C SER A 108 11.88 0.22 4.87
N GLU A 109 11.33 1.33 5.36
CA GLU A 109 11.21 1.63 6.79
C GLU A 109 9.98 0.99 7.44
N CYS A 110 9.05 0.46 6.63
CA CYS A 110 7.76 -0.04 7.09
C CYS A 110 7.79 -1.49 7.60
N ILE A 111 8.84 -2.26 7.32
CA ILE A 111 9.02 -3.60 7.90
C ILE A 111 9.87 -3.53 9.15
N ASN A 112 9.22 -3.73 10.28
CA ASN A 112 9.90 -4.20 11.47
C ASN A 112 9.39 -5.62 11.76
N ALA A 113 10.22 -6.61 11.49
CA ALA A 113 9.88 -8.03 11.71
C ALA A 113 9.53 -8.36 13.18
N GLU A 114 9.98 -7.51 14.12
CA GLU A 114 9.74 -7.70 15.56
C GLU A 114 8.40 -7.09 16.02
N ASN A 115 7.88 -6.09 15.27
CA ASN A 115 6.64 -5.37 15.62
C ASN A 115 5.80 -5.13 14.35
N TYR A 116 5.46 -6.21 13.62
CA TYR A 116 4.59 -6.06 12.45
C TYR A 116 3.25 -5.45 12.85
N HIS A 117 3.02 -4.23 12.41
CA HIS A 117 1.73 -3.55 12.48
C HIS A 117 1.22 -3.35 11.05
N PRO A 118 -0.03 -3.64 10.76
CA PRO A 118 -0.59 -3.38 9.43
C PRO A 118 -0.38 -1.94 9.01
N TRP A 119 -0.11 -1.71 7.73
CA TRP A 119 0.09 -0.37 7.20
C TRP A 119 -0.46 -0.21 5.79
N GLU A 120 -0.70 1.02 5.42
CA GLU A 120 -1.25 1.42 4.14
C GLU A 120 -0.44 2.59 3.57
N ALA A 121 0.06 2.42 2.36
CA ALA A 121 0.59 3.53 1.58
C ALA A 121 -0.58 4.31 0.97
N CYS A 122 -0.63 5.62 1.22
CA CYS A 122 -1.64 6.52 0.68
C CYS A 122 -0.99 7.51 -0.28
N ARG A 123 -1.46 7.55 -1.54
CA ARG A 123 -0.96 8.52 -2.52
C ARG A 123 -1.91 8.74 -3.68
N GLY A 124 -1.76 9.88 -4.37
CA GLY A 124 -2.40 10.11 -5.66
C GLY A 124 -1.76 9.29 -6.79
N ILE A 125 -2.53 9.00 -7.82
CA ILE A 125 -2.00 8.46 -9.09
C ILE A 125 -1.11 9.49 -9.79
N SER A 126 -1.32 10.78 -9.52
CA SER A 126 -0.44 11.88 -9.88
C SER A 126 0.31 12.41 -8.65
N GLN A 127 0.99 13.53 -8.79
CA GLN A 127 1.69 14.20 -7.68
C GLN A 127 0.75 14.98 -6.76
N SER A 128 -0.55 14.99 -7.03
CA SER A 128 -1.57 15.71 -6.29
C SER A 128 -2.68 14.78 -5.82
N TYR A 129 -3.24 15.06 -4.64
CA TYR A 129 -4.47 14.41 -4.15
C TYR A 129 -5.74 15.04 -4.75
N GLY A 130 -5.65 16.24 -5.30
CA GLY A 130 -6.76 16.92 -5.95
C GLY A 130 -6.66 16.91 -7.47
N ASN A 131 -7.76 17.17 -8.15
CA ASN A 131 -7.76 17.31 -9.60
C ASN A 131 -6.85 18.47 -10.03
N ASN A 132 -5.87 18.17 -10.86
CA ASN A 132 -4.98 19.15 -11.46
C ASN A 132 -5.13 19.07 -12.98
N TRP A 133 -5.74 20.08 -13.58
CA TRP A 133 -5.95 20.15 -15.02
C TRP A 133 -4.65 20.26 -15.85
N GLN A 134 -3.50 20.47 -15.19
CA GLN A 134 -2.16 20.48 -15.80
C GLN A 134 -1.49 19.11 -15.78
N ASP A 135 -2.14 18.09 -15.21
CA ASP A 135 -1.58 16.73 -15.19
C ASP A 135 -1.37 16.21 -16.63
N ASP A 136 -0.17 15.70 -16.86
CA ASP A 136 0.28 15.14 -18.13
C ASP A 136 0.97 13.78 -17.94
N GLU A 137 1.58 13.26 -18.99
CA GLU A 137 2.31 11.99 -18.98
C GLU A 137 3.49 11.95 -17.99
N ASN A 138 4.01 13.11 -17.55
CA ASN A 138 5.14 13.19 -16.63
C ASN A 138 4.70 13.32 -15.17
N SER A 139 3.49 13.82 -14.93
CA SER A 139 2.94 14.01 -13.58
C SER A 139 2.11 12.81 -13.09
N VAL A 140 1.54 12.02 -14.02
CA VAL A 140 0.78 10.81 -13.72
C VAL A 140 1.70 9.59 -13.81
N LEU A 141 1.70 8.75 -12.77
CA LEU A 141 2.48 7.51 -12.76
C LEU A 141 2.25 6.71 -14.05
N SER A 142 3.32 6.32 -14.70
CA SER A 142 3.24 5.33 -15.77
C SER A 142 2.82 3.97 -15.20
N THR A 143 2.26 3.11 -16.03
CA THR A 143 1.89 1.74 -15.59
C THR A 143 3.08 0.97 -15.04
N LYS A 144 4.28 1.16 -15.59
CA LYS A 144 5.52 0.55 -15.11
C LYS A 144 5.87 1.01 -13.69
N GLU A 145 5.88 2.33 -13.46
CA GLU A 145 6.18 2.92 -12.15
C GLU A 145 5.16 2.51 -11.11
N PHE A 146 3.87 2.52 -11.47
CA PHE A 146 2.81 2.07 -10.57
C PHE A 146 2.99 0.61 -10.15
N VAL A 147 3.20 -0.30 -11.11
CA VAL A 147 3.35 -1.73 -10.82
C VAL A 147 4.59 -1.99 -9.96
N ALA A 148 5.71 -1.33 -10.26
CA ALA A 148 6.94 -1.45 -9.46
C ALA A 148 6.72 -0.98 -8.01
N LEU A 149 6.08 0.19 -7.84
CA LEU A 149 5.72 0.74 -6.53
C LEU A 149 4.76 -0.19 -5.77
N PHE A 150 3.70 -0.66 -6.43
CA PHE A 150 2.71 -1.52 -5.79
C PHE A 150 3.32 -2.86 -5.36
N ALA A 151 4.16 -3.45 -6.20
CA ALA A 151 4.91 -4.65 -5.86
C ALA A 151 5.81 -4.45 -4.64
N ASP A 152 6.48 -3.30 -4.56
CA ASP A 152 7.34 -2.94 -3.44
C ASP A 152 6.55 -2.77 -2.14
N ILE A 153 5.43 -2.03 -2.16
CA ILE A 153 4.53 -1.88 -1.01
C ILE A 153 4.07 -3.24 -0.48
N VAL A 154 3.59 -4.12 -1.37
CA VAL A 154 3.09 -5.45 -0.98
C VAL A 154 4.20 -6.37 -0.50
N ALA A 155 5.39 -6.31 -1.10
CA ALA A 155 6.56 -7.05 -0.64
C ALA A 155 6.97 -6.65 0.78
N HIS A 156 6.71 -5.41 1.16
CA HIS A 156 6.92 -4.88 2.52
C HIS A 156 5.68 -5.01 3.42
N GLY A 157 4.65 -5.77 3.00
CA GLY A 157 3.48 -6.10 3.82
C GLY A 157 2.43 -5.00 3.91
N GLY A 158 2.52 -3.97 3.08
CA GLY A 158 1.58 -2.85 3.01
C GLY A 158 0.39 -3.12 2.09
N ASN A 159 -0.60 -2.26 2.23
CA ASN A 159 -1.71 -2.09 1.28
C ASN A 159 -1.54 -0.74 0.57
N LEU A 160 -2.18 -0.56 -0.57
CA LEU A 160 -2.16 0.71 -1.30
C LEU A 160 -3.56 1.31 -1.37
N LEU A 161 -3.69 2.53 -0.84
CA LEU A 161 -4.81 3.43 -1.11
C LEU A 161 -4.38 4.40 -2.21
N LEU A 162 -4.90 4.18 -3.42
CA LEU A 162 -4.61 5.02 -4.57
C LEU A 162 -5.75 6.02 -4.79
N LEU A 163 -5.47 7.31 -4.65
CA LEU A 163 -6.41 8.35 -5.02
C LEU A 163 -6.38 8.59 -6.54
N VAL A 164 -7.58 8.56 -7.10
CA VAL A 164 -7.86 8.89 -8.49
C VAL A 164 -8.66 10.18 -8.51
N ASN A 165 -8.19 11.15 -9.27
CA ASN A 165 -8.80 12.47 -9.27
C ASN A 165 -10.08 12.48 -10.10
N LEU A 166 -11.06 13.25 -9.65
CA LEU A 166 -12.29 13.52 -10.40
C LEU A 166 -12.32 14.98 -10.82
N ASP A 167 -12.79 15.25 -12.03
CA ASP A 167 -13.07 16.61 -12.49
C ASP A 167 -14.33 17.18 -11.82
N GLY A 168 -14.67 18.43 -12.11
CA GLY A 168 -15.85 19.08 -11.54
C GLY A 168 -17.19 18.46 -11.96
N GLN A 169 -17.20 17.51 -12.87
CA GLN A 169 -18.38 16.77 -13.33
C GLN A 169 -18.41 15.33 -12.78
N GLY A 170 -17.40 14.94 -12.00
CA GLY A 170 -17.26 13.61 -11.45
C GLY A 170 -16.64 12.58 -12.40
N SER A 171 -16.00 13.03 -13.49
CA SER A 171 -15.33 12.14 -14.44
C SER A 171 -13.86 11.97 -14.09
N ILE A 172 -13.33 10.77 -14.33
CA ILE A 172 -11.89 10.50 -14.20
C ILE A 172 -11.19 11.06 -15.46
N PRO A 173 -10.13 11.87 -15.31
CA PRO A 173 -9.33 12.34 -16.46
C PRO A 173 -8.84 11.19 -17.33
N GLU A 174 -8.87 11.36 -18.66
CA GLU A 174 -8.61 10.27 -19.61
C GLU A 174 -7.25 9.60 -19.39
N ILE A 175 -6.21 10.39 -19.09
CA ILE A 175 -4.86 9.86 -18.82
C ILE A 175 -4.87 8.91 -17.59
N GLN A 176 -5.57 9.26 -16.52
CA GLN A 176 -5.68 8.43 -15.33
C GLN A 176 -6.54 7.18 -15.61
N MET A 177 -7.63 7.34 -16.36
CA MET A 177 -8.47 6.22 -16.79
C MET A 177 -7.69 5.20 -17.63
N GLN A 178 -6.84 5.68 -18.54
CA GLN A 178 -5.97 4.81 -19.33
C GLN A 178 -4.99 4.04 -18.44
N ARG A 179 -4.32 4.72 -17.50
CA ARG A 179 -3.42 4.05 -16.54
C ARG A 179 -4.13 2.98 -15.73
N LEU A 180 -5.32 3.26 -15.21
CA LEU A 180 -6.12 2.28 -14.46
C LEU A 180 -6.46 1.05 -15.29
N LYS A 181 -6.82 1.22 -16.57
CA LYS A 181 -7.08 0.10 -17.50
C LYS A 181 -5.83 -0.76 -17.74
N GLU A 182 -4.68 -0.12 -17.96
CA GLU A 182 -3.40 -0.81 -18.17
C GLU A 182 -2.96 -1.57 -16.92
N ILE A 183 -3.07 -0.95 -15.74
CA ILE A 183 -2.81 -1.57 -14.44
C ILE A 183 -3.73 -2.77 -14.22
N GLY A 184 -5.03 -2.59 -14.47
CA GLY A 184 -6.02 -3.67 -14.36
C GLY A 184 -5.70 -4.86 -15.26
N LYS A 185 -5.25 -4.59 -16.50
CA LYS A 185 -4.79 -5.64 -17.42
C LYS A 185 -3.57 -6.39 -16.87
N TRP A 186 -2.57 -5.67 -16.36
CA TRP A 186 -1.39 -6.30 -15.74
C TRP A 186 -1.78 -7.16 -14.54
N LEU A 187 -2.63 -6.63 -13.66
CA LEU A 187 -3.13 -7.35 -12.47
C LEU A 187 -3.95 -8.59 -12.82
N SER A 188 -4.70 -8.57 -13.92
CA SER A 188 -5.48 -9.75 -14.36
C SER A 188 -4.60 -10.94 -14.72
N LEU A 189 -3.35 -10.71 -15.12
CA LEU A 189 -2.38 -11.74 -15.50
C LEU A 189 -1.42 -12.11 -14.37
N ASN A 190 -1.03 -11.13 -13.55
CA ASN A 190 0.03 -11.25 -12.55
C ASN A 190 -0.45 -11.09 -11.10
N GLY A 191 -1.74 -10.81 -10.87
CA GLY A 191 -2.29 -10.47 -9.55
C GLY A 191 -2.11 -11.55 -8.49
N GLU A 192 -1.85 -12.81 -8.88
CA GLU A 192 -1.48 -13.89 -7.96
C GLU A 192 -0.24 -13.55 -7.13
N ALA A 193 0.70 -12.77 -7.69
CA ALA A 193 1.91 -12.32 -6.99
C ALA A 193 1.65 -11.13 -6.04
N ILE A 194 0.48 -10.52 -6.11
CA ILE A 194 0.08 -9.33 -5.35
C ILE A 194 -0.96 -9.67 -4.29
N PHE A 195 -2.12 -10.20 -4.74
CA PHE A 195 -3.29 -10.37 -3.87
C PHE A 195 -3.16 -11.58 -2.95
N ALA A 196 -3.62 -11.39 -1.70
CA ALA A 196 -3.63 -12.44 -0.69
C ALA A 196 -2.23 -13.04 -0.39
N THR A 197 -1.18 -12.30 -0.65
CA THR A 197 0.21 -12.70 -0.38
C THR A 197 0.70 -12.29 1.02
N ARG A 198 1.94 -12.62 1.31
CA ARG A 198 2.70 -12.22 2.51
C ARG A 198 4.09 -11.78 2.08
N PRO A 199 4.75 -10.92 2.84
CA PRO A 199 6.15 -10.58 2.62
C PRO A 199 7.06 -11.81 2.52
N GLN A 200 8.03 -11.76 1.62
CA GLN A 200 9.07 -12.76 1.46
C GLN A 200 10.43 -12.08 1.45
N ALA A 201 11.30 -12.42 2.39
CA ALA A 201 12.66 -11.89 2.37
C ALA A 201 13.39 -12.30 1.05
N PRO A 202 14.17 -11.38 0.47
CA PRO A 202 14.66 -10.11 1.01
C PRO A 202 13.72 -8.90 0.83
N TYR A 203 12.44 -9.10 0.60
CA TYR A 203 11.38 -8.10 0.36
C TYR A 203 11.55 -7.41 -1.00
N THR A 204 12.37 -6.36 -1.08
CA THR A 204 12.78 -5.77 -2.35
C THR A 204 14.30 -5.66 -2.41
N LYS A 205 14.90 -6.17 -3.48
CA LYS A 205 16.34 -6.12 -3.70
C LYS A 205 16.67 -6.10 -5.20
N GLU A 206 17.53 -5.15 -5.60
CA GLU A 206 18.02 -5.01 -6.97
C GLU A 206 16.92 -4.97 -8.03
N GLY A 207 15.81 -4.26 -7.74
CA GLY A 207 14.67 -4.11 -8.65
C GLY A 207 13.74 -5.32 -8.73
N VAL A 208 13.84 -6.24 -7.78
CA VAL A 208 12.95 -7.40 -7.66
C VAL A 208 12.22 -7.34 -6.32
N SER A 209 10.89 -7.36 -6.35
CA SER A 209 10.04 -7.45 -5.17
C SER A 209 9.59 -8.90 -4.95
N TYR A 210 9.64 -9.37 -3.71
CA TYR A 210 9.37 -10.76 -3.35
C TYR A 210 8.15 -10.88 -2.44
N THR A 211 7.22 -11.73 -2.82
CA THR A 211 6.06 -12.11 -2.02
C THR A 211 5.95 -13.63 -1.94
N ARG A 212 5.06 -14.13 -1.10
CA ARG A 212 4.75 -15.57 -1.01
C ARG A 212 3.27 -15.80 -0.76
N SER A 213 2.78 -16.98 -1.13
CA SER A 213 1.44 -17.43 -0.75
C SER A 213 1.30 -17.51 0.78
N LYS A 214 0.07 -17.43 1.30
CA LYS A 214 -0.20 -17.49 2.74
C LYS A 214 0.33 -18.76 3.40
N ASP A 215 0.26 -19.89 2.70
CA ASP A 215 0.72 -21.20 3.17
C ASP A 215 2.24 -21.44 2.93
N GLY A 216 2.92 -20.49 2.29
CA GLY A 216 4.33 -20.58 1.95
C GLY A 216 4.68 -21.63 0.91
N SER A 217 3.71 -22.19 0.19
CA SER A 217 3.95 -23.20 -0.85
C SER A 217 4.51 -22.62 -2.14
N CYS A 218 4.28 -21.33 -2.37
CA CYS A 218 4.75 -20.59 -3.54
C CYS A 218 5.40 -19.27 -3.13
N ALA A 219 6.55 -18.95 -3.71
CA ALA A 219 7.13 -17.61 -3.70
C ALA A 219 6.93 -16.95 -5.05
N TYR A 220 6.89 -15.63 -5.05
CA TYR A 220 6.77 -14.82 -6.25
C TYR A 220 7.92 -13.82 -6.32
N ALA A 221 8.38 -13.55 -7.54
CA ALA A 221 9.36 -12.51 -7.84
C ALA A 221 8.80 -11.58 -8.91
N ILE A 222 8.63 -10.31 -8.58
CA ILE A 222 8.14 -9.27 -9.47
C ILE A 222 9.33 -8.42 -9.87
N ILE A 223 9.71 -8.47 -11.14
CA ILE A 223 10.93 -7.92 -11.70
C ILE A 223 10.58 -6.62 -12.42
N SER A 224 11.00 -5.49 -11.85
CA SER A 224 10.69 -4.15 -12.38
C SER A 224 11.44 -3.83 -13.68
N GLU A 225 12.65 -4.36 -13.83
CA GLU A 225 13.51 -4.17 -15.00
C GLU A 225 13.89 -5.54 -15.57
N PRO A 226 13.01 -6.19 -16.36
CA PRO A 226 13.30 -7.51 -16.91
C PRO A 226 14.46 -7.47 -17.88
N LYS A 227 15.30 -8.53 -17.87
CA LYS A 227 16.47 -8.76 -18.72
C LYS A 227 16.51 -10.23 -19.10
N SER A 228 17.30 -10.57 -20.13
CA SER A 228 17.44 -11.97 -20.57
C SER A 228 17.92 -12.91 -19.48
N GLU A 229 18.67 -12.40 -18.53
CA GLU A 229 19.19 -13.14 -17.39
C GLU A 229 19.07 -12.31 -16.12
N ILE A 230 18.55 -12.92 -15.06
CA ILE A 230 18.30 -12.27 -13.77
C ILE A 230 18.71 -13.19 -12.64
N PHE A 231 19.28 -12.60 -11.59
CA PHE A 231 19.53 -13.29 -10.33
C PHE A 231 18.37 -13.04 -9.37
N LEU A 232 17.81 -14.13 -8.81
CA LEU A 232 16.79 -14.06 -7.76
C LEU A 232 17.36 -14.60 -6.46
N GLN A 233 17.18 -13.87 -5.38
CA GLN A 233 17.60 -14.30 -4.04
C GLN A 233 16.56 -15.22 -3.40
N LEU A 234 16.28 -16.32 -4.07
CA LEU A 234 15.39 -17.39 -3.63
C LEU A 234 16.14 -18.71 -3.64
N MET A 235 15.76 -19.63 -2.75
CA MET A 235 16.35 -20.97 -2.66
C MET A 235 15.25 -22.04 -2.76
N PRO A 236 14.66 -22.21 -3.95
CA PRO A 236 13.67 -23.26 -4.16
C PRO A 236 14.29 -24.66 -4.05
N PRO A 237 13.51 -25.71 -3.76
CA PRO A 237 14.00 -27.08 -3.77
C PRO A 237 14.48 -27.49 -5.17
N LYS A 238 15.39 -28.49 -5.22
CA LYS A 238 15.91 -29.01 -6.50
C LYS A 238 14.76 -29.53 -7.37
N GLY A 239 14.70 -29.07 -8.62
CA GLY A 239 13.64 -29.43 -9.56
C GLY A 239 12.34 -28.64 -9.42
N ALA A 240 12.32 -27.60 -8.58
CA ALA A 240 11.18 -26.70 -8.49
C ALA A 240 10.81 -26.11 -9.85
N ILE A 241 9.52 -25.88 -10.05
CA ILE A 241 8.99 -25.31 -11.29
C ILE A 241 8.91 -23.79 -11.11
N LEU A 242 9.60 -23.06 -12.00
CA LEU A 242 9.40 -21.64 -12.20
C LEU A 242 8.46 -21.41 -13.37
N MET A 243 7.49 -20.52 -13.16
CA MET A 243 6.52 -20.15 -14.19
C MET A 243 6.49 -18.63 -14.35
N LEU A 244 6.49 -18.17 -15.58
CA LEU A 244 6.13 -16.80 -15.92
C LEU A 244 4.60 -16.68 -15.79
N LEU A 245 4.09 -15.77 -14.95
CA LEU A 245 2.66 -15.72 -14.65
C LEU A 245 1.82 -15.32 -15.85
N GLU A 246 2.26 -14.34 -16.63
CA GLU A 246 1.53 -13.83 -17.77
C GLU A 246 1.27 -14.90 -18.84
N SER A 247 2.30 -15.64 -19.26
CA SER A 247 2.19 -16.63 -20.33
C SER A 247 1.96 -18.06 -19.84
N LYS A 248 1.99 -18.29 -18.53
CA LYS A 248 1.95 -19.62 -17.90
C LYS A 248 3.04 -20.58 -18.45
N SER A 249 4.15 -20.03 -18.94
CA SER A 249 5.27 -20.80 -19.48
C SER A 249 6.32 -21.10 -18.42
N ARG A 250 6.96 -22.26 -18.54
CA ARG A 250 8.09 -22.64 -17.68
C ARG A 250 9.33 -21.83 -18.02
N VAL A 251 10.05 -21.43 -16.98
CA VAL A 251 11.29 -20.66 -17.09
C VAL A 251 12.46 -21.53 -16.59
N LYS A 252 13.58 -21.52 -17.33
CA LYS A 252 14.80 -22.24 -16.95
C LYS A 252 15.53 -21.49 -15.85
N TRP A 253 16.10 -22.24 -14.91
CA TRP A 253 16.87 -21.69 -13.81
C TRP A 253 17.90 -22.67 -13.30
N ASP A 254 18.98 -22.16 -12.68
CA ASP A 254 20.00 -22.92 -12.01
C ASP A 254 20.41 -22.26 -10.71
N TYR A 255 20.92 -23.01 -9.74
CA TYR A 255 21.51 -22.42 -8.53
C TYR A 255 22.74 -21.59 -8.89
N ALA A 256 22.84 -20.42 -8.27
CA ALA A 256 23.90 -19.47 -8.50
C ALA A 256 24.28 -18.71 -7.23
N LYS A 257 25.36 -17.99 -7.28
CA LYS A 257 25.73 -16.96 -6.31
C LYS A 257 25.82 -15.61 -7.04
N ASN A 258 25.40 -14.54 -6.39
CA ASN A 258 25.61 -13.20 -6.92
C ASN A 258 27.09 -12.76 -6.74
N ILE A 259 27.41 -11.56 -7.19
CA ILE A 259 28.77 -10.99 -7.11
C ILE A 259 29.29 -10.83 -5.67
N LYS A 260 28.41 -10.84 -4.68
CA LYS A 260 28.75 -10.78 -3.24
C LYS A 260 28.86 -12.18 -2.61
N GLY A 261 28.68 -13.25 -3.40
CA GLY A 261 28.73 -14.63 -2.92
C GLY A 261 27.42 -15.08 -2.24
N GLU A 262 26.36 -14.31 -2.24
CA GLU A 262 25.07 -14.66 -1.65
C GLU A 262 24.37 -15.71 -2.53
N PRO A 263 23.78 -16.77 -1.91
CA PRO A 263 23.13 -17.84 -2.66
C PRO A 263 21.79 -17.40 -3.23
N GLY A 264 21.40 -18.00 -4.36
CA GLY A 264 20.13 -17.75 -5.03
C GLY A 264 20.02 -18.59 -6.30
N ILE A 265 19.22 -18.13 -7.24
CA ILE A 265 19.05 -18.76 -8.54
C ILE A 265 19.27 -17.75 -9.68
N LYS A 266 19.83 -18.24 -10.76
CA LYS A 266 19.96 -17.55 -12.02
C LYS A 266 18.83 -18.00 -12.94
N VAL A 267 18.09 -17.05 -13.49
CA VAL A 267 16.88 -17.29 -14.27
C VAL A 267 17.06 -16.73 -15.67
N GLY A 268 16.82 -17.53 -16.70
CA GLY A 268 16.80 -17.12 -18.11
C GLY A 268 15.38 -16.78 -18.55
N LEU A 269 15.05 -15.50 -18.74
CA LEU A 269 13.74 -15.09 -19.24
C LEU A 269 13.59 -15.33 -20.74
N PRO A 270 12.40 -15.76 -21.21
CA PRO A 270 12.07 -15.74 -22.65
C PRO A 270 12.22 -14.32 -23.22
N LYS A 271 12.52 -14.24 -24.52
CA LYS A 271 12.80 -12.96 -25.20
C LYS A 271 11.69 -11.93 -24.99
N GLU A 272 10.43 -12.34 -25.15
CA GLU A 272 9.25 -11.49 -24.99
C GLU A 272 9.15 -10.91 -23.58
N ALA A 273 9.45 -11.71 -22.56
CA ALA A 273 9.46 -11.25 -21.17
C ALA A 273 10.68 -10.37 -20.86
N ALA A 274 11.85 -10.68 -21.41
CA ALA A 274 13.07 -9.90 -21.23
C ALA A 274 13.02 -8.52 -21.89
N GLU A 275 12.26 -8.38 -22.97
CA GLU A 275 12.03 -7.13 -23.70
C GLU A 275 10.75 -6.39 -23.26
N SER A 276 10.06 -6.90 -22.24
CA SER A 276 8.84 -6.26 -21.72
C SER A 276 9.12 -4.85 -21.20
N LYS A 277 8.25 -3.93 -21.53
CA LYS A 277 8.27 -2.56 -20.99
C LYS A 277 7.63 -2.46 -19.62
N LEU A 278 6.90 -3.49 -19.19
CA LEU A 278 6.26 -3.59 -17.87
C LEU A 278 6.98 -4.61 -16.99
N PRO A 279 6.87 -4.50 -15.67
CA PRO A 279 7.36 -5.52 -14.76
C PRO A 279 6.80 -6.90 -15.11
N VAL A 280 7.60 -7.94 -14.94
CA VAL A 280 7.18 -9.33 -15.13
C VAL A 280 7.15 -10.07 -13.80
N ALA A 281 6.22 -11.00 -13.63
CA ALA A 281 6.11 -11.77 -12.40
C ALA A 281 6.33 -13.26 -12.64
N LEU A 282 7.11 -13.85 -11.75
CA LEU A 282 7.41 -15.29 -11.71
C LEU A 282 6.79 -15.91 -10.47
N SER A 283 6.27 -17.12 -10.59
CA SER A 283 5.95 -18.00 -9.46
C SER A 283 6.94 -19.13 -9.34
N VAL A 284 7.28 -19.48 -8.10
CA VAL A 284 8.27 -20.49 -7.75
C VAL A 284 7.67 -21.42 -6.71
N LYS A 285 7.53 -22.71 -7.03
CA LYS A 285 7.12 -23.72 -6.04
C LYS A 285 8.22 -23.92 -5.00
N MET A 286 7.87 -23.76 -3.73
CA MET A 286 8.79 -23.84 -2.58
C MET A 286 8.67 -25.16 -1.82
N LYS A 287 7.65 -25.95 -2.14
CA LYS A 287 7.40 -27.28 -1.54
C LYS A 287 7.01 -28.28 -2.63
#